data_2b7c65b7a4887a745ee6499f3456d08d
#
_entry.id   2b7c65b7a4887a745ee6499f3456d08d
#
_cell.length_a   1.000
_cell.length_b   1.000
_cell.length_c   1.000
_cell.angle_alpha   90.00
_cell.angle_beta   90.00
_cell.angle_gamma   90.00
#
_symmetry.space_group_name_H-M   'P 1'
#
loop_
_entity.id
_entity.type
_entity.pdbx_description
1 polymer ?
#
loop_
_entity_poly.entity_id
_entity_poly.type
_entity_poly.pdbx_seq_one_letter_code
_entity_poly.pdbx_strand_id
1 'polypeptide(L)'
;MSTKPSLTLKRRFNAPPAKVFSAWTDPEKLKRWMGPGEVKTLIAESDPRSGGRYRIVMRSPDGEDHDISGVYREVIPNEKLVFTWAWKSTPERESLVTISFKSDGAGTLLTLTHEQFFDEAARDRHQQGWNGSLEKLEKFVA
;
A
#
# COMPACT_ATOMS: atom_id res chain seq x y z
N MET A 1 -15.47 17.16 12.27
CA MET A 1 -15.38 16.64 10.90
C MET A 1 -13.97 16.84 10.37
N SER A 2 -13.39 15.77 9.86
CA SER A 2 -12.03 15.87 9.29
C SER A 2 -12.08 16.56 7.93
N THR A 3 -11.20 17.55 7.74
CA THR A 3 -11.05 18.25 6.47
C THR A 3 -9.74 17.86 5.78
N LYS A 4 -9.04 16.86 6.34
CA LYS A 4 -7.78 16.42 5.75
C LYS A 4 -8.00 15.74 4.40
N PRO A 5 -7.12 16.00 3.42
CA PRO A 5 -7.24 15.39 2.10
C PRO A 5 -7.16 13.86 2.11
N SER A 6 -7.81 13.25 1.15
CA SER A 6 -7.79 11.80 0.94
C SER A 6 -7.78 11.49 -0.56
N LEU A 7 -7.49 10.23 -0.88
CA LEU A 7 -7.58 9.73 -2.25
C LEU A 7 -8.24 8.35 -2.23
N THR A 8 -8.87 7.99 -3.33
CA THR A 8 -9.44 6.67 -3.53
C THR A 8 -9.11 6.21 -4.94
N LEU A 9 -8.52 5.02 -5.05
CA LEU A 9 -8.17 4.42 -6.32
C LEU A 9 -8.84 3.06 -6.42
N LYS A 10 -9.39 2.74 -7.59
CA LYS A 10 -9.99 1.43 -7.86
C LYS A 10 -9.28 0.81 -9.06
N ARG A 11 -8.98 -0.49 -8.95
CA ARG A 11 -8.29 -1.19 -10.04
C ARG A 11 -8.67 -2.66 -10.02
N ARG A 12 -8.92 -3.19 -11.22
CA ARG A 12 -9.19 -4.62 -11.37
C ARG A 12 -7.90 -5.37 -11.69
N PHE A 13 -7.68 -6.48 -11.00
CA PHE A 13 -6.54 -7.37 -11.23
C PHE A 13 -7.01 -8.72 -11.75
N ASN A 14 -6.25 -9.30 -12.68
CA ASN A 14 -6.55 -10.61 -13.24
C ASN A 14 -6.00 -11.74 -12.35
N ALA A 15 -6.43 -11.76 -11.11
CA ALA A 15 -6.05 -12.77 -10.13
C ALA A 15 -7.10 -12.81 -9.04
N PRO A 16 -7.32 -13.97 -8.40
CA PRO A 16 -8.32 -14.08 -7.33
C PRO A 16 -7.91 -13.29 -6.08
N PRO A 17 -8.87 -12.91 -5.22
CA PRO A 17 -8.57 -12.12 -4.01
C PRO A 17 -7.48 -12.70 -3.13
N ALA A 18 -7.41 -14.01 -2.97
CA ALA A 18 -6.37 -14.64 -2.15
C ALA A 18 -4.96 -14.34 -2.68
N LYS A 19 -4.79 -14.35 -3.99
CA LYS A 19 -3.50 -14.07 -4.61
C LYS A 19 -3.12 -12.59 -4.47
N VAL A 20 -4.07 -11.69 -4.67
CA VAL A 20 -3.84 -10.25 -4.53
C VAL A 20 -3.57 -9.89 -3.08
N PHE A 21 -4.36 -10.43 -2.16
CA PHE A 21 -4.17 -10.23 -0.72
C PHE A 21 -2.76 -10.70 -0.28
N SER A 22 -2.35 -11.87 -0.73
CA SER A 22 -1.01 -12.41 -0.42
C SER A 22 0.10 -11.49 -0.90
N ALA A 23 -0.07 -10.83 -2.06
CA ALA A 23 0.90 -9.88 -2.56
C ALA A 23 1.08 -8.66 -1.64
N TRP A 24 0.04 -8.29 -0.91
CA TRP A 24 0.07 -7.17 0.04
C TRP A 24 0.62 -7.53 1.41
N THR A 25 0.64 -8.81 1.77
CA THR A 25 0.96 -9.23 3.14
C THR A 25 2.25 -10.05 3.25
N ASP A 26 2.66 -10.71 2.19
CA ASP A 26 3.89 -11.50 2.17
C ASP A 26 5.09 -10.58 1.91
N PRO A 27 6.08 -10.52 2.84
CA PRO A 27 7.25 -9.66 2.67
C PRO A 27 8.02 -9.89 1.37
N GLU A 28 8.20 -11.15 0.98
CA GLU A 28 8.95 -11.46 -0.24
C GLU A 28 8.21 -11.00 -1.50
N LYS A 29 6.88 -11.01 -1.46
CA LYS A 29 6.07 -10.51 -2.56
C LYS A 29 6.04 -8.99 -2.60
N LEU A 30 5.98 -8.34 -1.43
CA LEU A 30 6.04 -6.88 -1.34
C LEU A 30 7.30 -6.33 -2.01
N LYS A 31 8.42 -7.00 -1.87
CA LYS A 31 9.68 -6.60 -2.50
C LYS A 31 9.60 -6.57 -4.02
N ARG A 32 8.68 -7.32 -4.60
CA ARG A 32 8.58 -7.48 -6.05
C ARG A 32 7.83 -6.35 -6.74
N TRP A 33 6.90 -5.69 -6.03
CA TRP A 33 6.04 -4.71 -6.70
C TRP A 33 5.94 -3.36 -5.99
N MET A 34 6.20 -3.28 -4.69
CA MET A 34 6.05 -2.03 -3.94
C MET A 34 7.05 -0.98 -4.44
N GLY A 35 6.56 0.26 -4.58
CA GLY A 35 7.35 1.39 -5.08
C GLY A 35 7.09 1.67 -6.56
N PRO A 36 6.84 2.94 -6.91
CA PRO A 36 6.49 3.31 -8.29
C PRO A 36 7.71 3.33 -9.20
N GLY A 37 7.49 2.97 -10.47
CA GLY A 37 8.52 3.08 -11.50
C GLY A 37 9.81 2.33 -11.17
N GLU A 38 10.93 3.04 -11.16
CA GLU A 38 12.25 2.46 -10.88
C GLU A 38 12.63 2.41 -9.41
N VAL A 39 11.73 2.83 -8.53
CA VAL A 39 11.91 2.69 -7.07
C VAL A 39 11.88 1.22 -6.72
N LYS A 40 12.84 0.77 -5.92
CA LYS A 40 12.96 -0.63 -5.51
C LYS A 40 12.78 -0.79 -4.02
N THR A 41 12.10 -1.85 -3.59
CA THR A 41 11.99 -2.18 -2.17
C THR A 41 13.19 -3.04 -1.76
N LEU A 42 13.96 -2.56 -0.79
CA LEU A 42 15.12 -3.24 -0.26
C LEU A 42 14.79 -4.12 0.92
N ILE A 43 13.91 -3.62 1.81
CA ILE A 43 13.50 -4.30 3.04
C ILE A 43 11.99 -4.31 3.07
N ALA A 44 11.41 -5.47 3.38
CA ALA A 44 9.99 -5.59 3.63
C ALA A 44 9.80 -6.55 4.81
N GLU A 45 9.10 -6.06 5.83
CA GLU A 45 8.74 -6.84 7.01
C GLU A 45 7.23 -6.67 7.22
N SER A 46 6.55 -7.75 7.56
CA SER A 46 5.10 -7.70 7.72
C SER A 46 4.64 -8.77 8.70
N ASP A 47 3.81 -8.34 9.66
CA ASP A 47 3.11 -9.23 10.58
C ASP A 47 1.61 -8.94 10.40
N PRO A 48 0.96 -9.56 9.39
CA PRO A 48 -0.37 -9.15 8.95
C PRO A 48 -1.48 -9.68 9.86
N ARG A 49 -1.57 -9.11 11.04
CA ARG A 49 -2.62 -9.37 12.02
C ARG A 49 -2.95 -8.07 12.73
N SER A 50 -4.13 -7.97 13.29
CA SER A 50 -4.55 -6.81 14.06
C SER A 50 -3.54 -6.52 15.18
N GLY A 51 -2.97 -5.33 15.19
CA GLY A 51 -1.91 -4.95 16.12
C GLY A 51 -0.50 -5.30 15.65
N GLY A 52 -0.34 -6.07 14.58
CA GLY A 52 0.97 -6.38 13.99
C GLY A 52 1.57 -5.18 13.29
N ARG A 53 2.87 -5.22 13.09
CA ARG A 53 3.61 -4.12 12.47
C ARG A 53 4.15 -4.49 11.09
N TYR A 54 4.40 -3.48 10.27
CA TYR A 54 5.10 -3.64 9.01
C TYR A 54 6.13 -2.53 8.84
N ARG A 55 7.14 -2.80 8.01
CA ARG A 55 8.15 -1.82 7.64
C ARG A 55 8.59 -2.09 6.21
N ILE A 56 8.71 -1.04 5.43
CA ILE A 56 9.16 -1.12 4.04
C ILE A 56 10.20 -0.03 3.82
N VAL A 57 11.37 -0.42 3.29
CA VAL A 57 12.41 0.55 2.90
C VAL A 57 12.57 0.47 1.40
N MET A 58 12.36 1.60 0.74
CA MET A 58 12.44 1.72 -0.72
C MET A 58 13.60 2.64 -1.10
N ARG A 59 14.26 2.33 -2.21
CA ARG A 59 15.34 3.16 -2.73
C ARG A 59 14.98 3.70 -4.09
N SER A 60 15.05 5.03 -4.25
CA SER A 60 14.87 5.68 -5.53
C SER A 60 16.17 5.65 -6.35
N PRO A 61 16.09 5.90 -7.69
CA PRO A 61 17.26 5.83 -8.55
C PRO A 61 18.41 6.77 -8.14
N ASP A 62 18.11 7.86 -7.42
CA ASP A 62 19.13 8.79 -6.91
C ASP A 62 19.86 8.26 -5.69
N GLY A 63 19.53 7.05 -5.22
CA GLY A 63 20.14 6.43 -4.05
C GLY A 63 19.53 6.81 -2.71
N GLU A 64 18.46 7.61 -2.72
CA GLU A 64 17.78 8.01 -1.51
C GLU A 64 16.85 6.89 -0.99
N ASP A 65 16.94 6.60 0.29
CA ASP A 65 16.13 5.60 0.94
C ASP A 65 14.90 6.23 1.60
N HIS A 66 13.75 5.61 1.39
CA HIS A 66 12.46 6.03 1.94
C HIS A 66 11.95 4.92 2.85
N ASP A 67 11.91 5.20 4.14
CA ASP A 67 11.53 4.23 5.18
C ASP A 67 10.11 4.52 5.64
N ILE A 68 9.22 3.56 5.41
CA ILE A 68 7.82 3.65 5.79
C ILE A 68 7.47 2.54 6.76
N SER A 69 6.65 2.83 7.76
CA SER A 69 6.20 1.82 8.72
C SER A 69 4.80 2.13 9.22
N GLY A 70 4.19 1.15 9.86
CA GLY A 70 2.87 1.31 10.45
C GLY A 70 2.42 0.09 11.22
N VAL A 71 1.16 0.14 11.62
CA VAL A 71 0.51 -0.91 12.40
C VAL A 71 -0.76 -1.32 11.67
N TYR A 72 -1.00 -2.63 11.56
CA TYR A 72 -2.27 -3.13 11.04
C TYR A 72 -3.37 -2.92 12.08
N ARG A 73 -4.41 -2.21 11.68
CA ARG A 73 -5.58 -1.95 12.52
C ARG A 73 -6.64 -3.02 12.34
N GLU A 74 -6.77 -3.55 11.12
CA GLU A 74 -7.76 -4.56 10.81
C GLU A 74 -7.22 -5.43 9.68
N VAL A 75 -7.34 -6.74 9.83
CA VAL A 75 -6.94 -7.71 8.81
C VAL A 75 -8.04 -8.75 8.68
N ILE A 76 -8.72 -8.72 7.54
CA ILE A 76 -9.73 -9.75 7.20
C ILE A 76 -9.18 -10.46 5.96
N PRO A 77 -8.71 -11.71 6.11
CA PRO A 77 -8.06 -12.42 5.01
C PRO A 77 -8.87 -12.40 3.72
N ASN A 78 -8.20 -12.01 2.63
CA ASN A 78 -8.76 -11.95 1.28
C ASN A 78 -9.88 -10.92 1.09
N GLU A 79 -10.15 -10.07 2.09
CA GLU A 79 -11.23 -9.10 2.03
C GLU A 79 -10.80 -7.67 2.34
N LYS A 80 -9.99 -7.47 3.39
CA LYS A 80 -9.70 -6.11 3.84
C LYS A 80 -8.40 -5.99 4.64
N LEU A 81 -7.70 -4.89 4.40
CA LEU A 81 -6.54 -4.46 5.21
C LEU A 81 -6.74 -3.00 5.60
N VAL A 82 -6.51 -2.68 6.86
CA VAL A 82 -6.45 -1.31 7.34
C VAL A 82 -5.15 -1.15 8.10
N PHE A 83 -4.32 -0.18 7.69
CA PHE A 83 -3.03 0.02 8.34
C PHE A 83 -2.63 1.49 8.33
N THR A 84 -1.84 1.87 9.35
CA THR A 84 -1.30 3.22 9.42
C THR A 84 -0.11 3.35 8.48
N TRP A 85 0.23 4.60 8.12
CA TRP A 85 1.27 4.89 7.15
C TRP A 85 2.03 6.12 7.61
N ALA A 86 3.29 5.96 7.93
CA ALA A 86 4.12 7.09 8.37
C ALA A 86 5.55 6.93 7.87
N TRP A 87 6.06 8.00 7.26
CA TRP A 87 7.46 8.06 6.82
C TRP A 87 8.35 8.35 8.03
N LYS A 88 9.49 7.70 8.10
CA LYS A 88 10.45 7.89 9.19
C LYS A 88 10.87 9.36 9.33
N SER A 89 10.97 10.08 8.20
CA SER A 89 11.33 11.49 8.18
C SER A 89 10.26 12.42 8.76
N THR A 90 8.99 11.98 8.75
CA THR A 90 7.86 12.78 9.24
C THR A 90 6.88 11.88 10.01
N PRO A 91 7.31 11.27 11.13
CA PRO A 91 6.45 10.32 11.85
C PRO A 91 5.18 10.95 12.43
N GLU A 92 5.18 12.26 12.63
CA GLU A 92 4.00 13.00 13.13
C GLU A 92 2.91 13.16 12.07
N ARG A 93 3.22 12.87 10.81
CA ARG A 93 2.25 12.96 9.70
C ARG A 93 1.66 11.59 9.37
N GLU A 94 1.27 10.86 10.40
CA GLU A 94 0.65 9.54 10.21
C GLU A 94 -0.66 9.65 9.44
N SER A 95 -0.84 8.75 8.47
CA SER A 95 -2.06 8.66 7.68
C SER A 95 -2.60 7.23 7.74
N LEU A 96 -3.72 6.97 7.08
CA LEU A 96 -4.41 5.69 7.17
C LEU A 96 -4.73 5.15 5.79
N VAL A 97 -4.40 3.88 5.56
CA VAL A 97 -4.67 3.19 4.29
C VAL A 97 -5.66 2.07 4.53
N THR A 98 -6.70 2.02 3.70
CA THR A 98 -7.69 0.95 3.70
C THR A 98 -7.70 0.31 2.32
N ILE A 99 -7.51 -1.01 2.28
CA ILE A 99 -7.56 -1.77 1.03
C ILE A 99 -8.70 -2.76 1.13
N SER A 100 -9.61 -2.74 0.18
CA SER A 100 -10.65 -3.76 0.08
C SER A 100 -10.43 -4.60 -1.16
N PHE A 101 -10.67 -5.91 -1.02
CA PHE A 101 -10.49 -6.91 -2.07
C PHE A 101 -11.84 -7.55 -2.33
N LYS A 102 -12.41 -7.29 -3.49
CA LYS A 102 -13.71 -7.83 -3.84
C LYS A 102 -13.60 -8.74 -5.05
N SER A 103 -14.14 -9.93 -4.96
CA SER A 103 -14.20 -10.87 -6.08
C SER A 103 -14.97 -10.23 -7.25
N ASP A 104 -14.41 -10.33 -8.45
CA ASP A 104 -14.99 -9.79 -9.67
C ASP A 104 -14.76 -10.79 -10.81
N GLY A 105 -15.68 -11.75 -10.97
CA GLY A 105 -15.48 -12.88 -11.85
C GLY A 105 -14.27 -13.70 -11.42
N ALA A 106 -13.33 -13.94 -12.30
CA ALA A 106 -12.10 -14.64 -12.00
C ALA A 106 -11.02 -13.71 -11.41
N GLY A 107 -11.33 -12.41 -11.31
CA GLY A 107 -10.39 -11.40 -10.84
C GLY A 107 -10.77 -10.77 -9.53
N THR A 108 -10.12 -9.66 -9.23
CA THR A 108 -10.33 -8.90 -8.00
C THR A 108 -10.49 -7.43 -8.33
N LEU A 109 -11.54 -6.81 -7.80
CA LEU A 109 -11.66 -5.36 -7.78
C LEU A 109 -11.08 -4.87 -6.48
N LEU A 110 -9.98 -4.14 -6.55
CA LEU A 110 -9.30 -3.59 -5.39
C LEU A 110 -9.67 -2.11 -5.26
N THR A 111 -10.03 -1.70 -4.05
CA THR A 111 -10.26 -0.30 -3.71
C THR A 111 -9.24 0.12 -2.66
N LEU A 112 -8.43 1.11 -2.96
CA LEU A 112 -7.45 1.68 -2.05
C LEU A 112 -7.92 3.07 -1.63
N THR A 113 -8.09 3.30 -0.34
CA THR A 113 -8.39 4.61 0.22
C THR A 113 -7.24 4.99 1.14
N HIS A 114 -6.59 6.12 0.85
CA HIS A 114 -5.53 6.66 1.68
C HIS A 114 -6.00 8.01 2.18
N GLU A 115 -6.17 8.15 3.47
CA GLU A 115 -6.80 9.32 4.08
C GLU A 115 -5.96 9.89 5.21
N GLN A 116 -6.37 11.06 5.69
CA GLN A 116 -5.69 11.77 6.77
C GLN A 116 -4.32 12.30 6.35
N PHE A 117 -4.19 12.72 5.09
CA PHE A 117 -2.97 13.36 4.61
C PHE A 117 -2.78 14.72 5.29
N PHE A 118 -1.52 15.09 5.48
CA PHE A 118 -1.16 16.38 6.07
C PHE A 118 -1.66 17.55 5.23
N ASP A 119 -1.51 17.47 3.90
CA ASP A 119 -1.98 18.51 2.97
C ASP A 119 -2.25 17.90 1.58
N GLU A 120 -2.74 18.74 0.66
CA GLU A 120 -3.07 18.29 -0.70
C GLU A 120 -1.82 17.89 -1.49
N ALA A 121 -0.70 18.54 -1.26
CA ALA A 121 0.55 18.20 -1.93
C ALA A 121 1.00 16.78 -1.55
N ALA A 122 0.86 16.41 -0.27
CA ALA A 122 1.17 15.06 0.19
C ALA A 122 0.25 14.03 -0.47
N ARG A 123 -1.07 14.33 -0.54
CA ARG A 123 -2.02 13.45 -1.22
C ARG A 123 -1.64 13.23 -2.68
N ASP A 124 -1.33 14.31 -3.39
CA ASP A 124 -1.03 14.22 -4.82
C ASP A 124 0.23 13.39 -5.09
N ARG A 125 1.27 13.56 -4.27
CA ARG A 125 2.48 12.74 -4.37
C ARG A 125 2.19 11.26 -4.15
N HIS A 126 1.36 10.94 -3.15
CA HIS A 126 0.99 9.56 -2.86
C HIS A 126 0.10 8.97 -3.93
N GLN A 127 -0.77 9.79 -4.53
CA GLN A 127 -1.61 9.33 -5.64
C GLN A 127 -0.77 8.86 -6.82
N GLN A 128 0.25 9.62 -7.19
CA GLN A 128 1.17 9.24 -8.24
C GLN A 128 1.95 7.97 -7.87
N GLY A 129 2.43 7.91 -6.63
CA GLY A 129 3.16 6.74 -6.14
C GLY A 129 2.30 5.47 -6.14
N TRP A 130 1.07 5.57 -5.66
CA TRP A 130 0.16 4.42 -5.64
C TRP A 130 -0.19 3.95 -7.05
N ASN A 131 -0.44 4.87 -7.99
CA ASN A 131 -0.72 4.49 -9.37
C ASN A 131 0.44 3.70 -9.97
N GLY A 132 1.67 4.14 -9.77
CA GLY A 132 2.85 3.44 -10.25
C GLY A 132 3.04 2.07 -9.59
N SER A 133 2.83 1.99 -8.28
CA SER A 133 2.94 0.73 -7.55
C SER A 133 1.86 -0.27 -7.98
N LEU A 134 0.61 0.19 -8.11
CA LEU A 134 -0.49 -0.66 -8.53
C LEU A 134 -0.31 -1.19 -9.96
N GLU A 135 0.32 -0.41 -10.83
CA GLU A 135 0.66 -0.84 -12.17
C GLU A 135 1.64 -2.03 -12.13
N LYS A 136 2.64 -1.97 -11.25
CA LYS A 136 3.58 -3.08 -11.05
C LYS A 136 2.89 -4.30 -10.43
N LEU A 137 1.99 -4.06 -9.48
CA LEU A 137 1.22 -5.14 -8.86
C LEU A 137 0.38 -5.87 -9.90
N GLU A 138 -0.25 -5.14 -10.82
CA GLU A 138 -1.06 -5.73 -11.88
C GLU A 138 -0.26 -6.73 -12.71
N LYS A 139 0.97 -6.39 -13.06
CA LYS A 139 1.86 -7.27 -13.81
C LYS A 139 2.33 -8.44 -12.95
N PHE A 140 2.58 -8.21 -11.69
CA PHE A 140 3.09 -9.23 -10.78
C PHE A 140 2.07 -10.35 -10.53
N VAL A 141 0.79 -10.01 -10.37
CA VAL A 141 -0.25 -10.99 -10.06
C VAL A 141 -0.95 -11.58 -11.30
N ALA A 142 -0.72 -11.00 -12.46
CA ALA A 142 -1.35 -11.44 -13.72
C ALA A 142 -0.94 -12.85 -14.11
#